data_3d818ca3a98fa080626ad8d87c43a709
#
_entry.id   3d818ca3a98fa080626ad8d87c43a709
#
_cell.length_a   1.000
_cell.length_b   1.000
_cell.length_c   1.000
_cell.angle_alpha   90.00
_cell.angle_beta   90.00
_cell.angle_gamma   90.00
#
_symmetry.space_group_name_H-M   'P 1'
#
loop_
_entity.id
_entity.type
_entity.pdbx_description
1 polymer ?
#
loop_
_entity_poly.entity_id
_entity_poly.type
_entity_poly.pdbx_seq_one_letter_code
_entity_poly.pdbx_strand_id
1 'polypeptide(L)'
;MQKTIAIVGDGRLGRALVSALRASGPHGRGYSGAGADVVLLCVPDAEIAAAAAAVDRGPLVGHCSGATGLDVLAPHEAFALHPLMTVTHAGADFAGAGCAIGATTPRALDVARRLGLALGMRPFEIADEDRVAYHAAASMASNFLVTLESAAARVAATAGVERAMLVPLLRATVDAWAVEGDASLTGPIVRGDEATVARHRQAITERTPELLDLYDVLADATRAVAA
;
A
#
# COMPACT_ATOMS: atom_id res chain seq x y z
N MET A 1 21.50 -2.08 -24.68
CA MET A 1 22.26 -1.75 -23.46
C MET A 1 21.32 -1.84 -22.27
N GLN A 2 21.77 -2.47 -21.20
CA GLN A 2 21.03 -2.50 -19.95
C GLN A 2 21.11 -1.11 -19.32
N LYS A 3 19.97 -0.50 -18.94
CA LYS A 3 19.95 0.83 -18.32
C LYS A 3 20.54 0.77 -16.92
N THR A 4 21.37 1.75 -16.56
CA THR A 4 21.85 1.94 -15.21
C THR A 4 20.78 2.59 -14.35
N ILE A 5 20.41 1.94 -13.24
CA ILE A 5 19.37 2.40 -12.34
C ILE A 5 20.02 2.82 -11.02
N ALA A 6 19.65 3.98 -10.51
CA ALA A 6 20.04 4.47 -9.19
C ALA A 6 18.80 4.62 -8.31
N ILE A 7 18.90 4.19 -7.06
CA ILE A 7 17.84 4.32 -6.06
C ILE A 7 18.23 5.39 -5.04
N VAL A 8 17.36 6.35 -4.81
CA VAL A 8 17.51 7.42 -3.80
C VAL A 8 16.54 7.16 -2.65
N GLY A 9 17.04 7.09 -1.43
CA GLY A 9 16.27 6.82 -0.21
C GLY A 9 16.60 5.47 0.42
N ASP A 10 16.96 5.50 1.71
CA ASP A 10 17.44 4.37 2.50
C ASP A 10 16.33 3.73 3.37
N GLY A 11 15.07 3.91 2.97
CA GLY A 11 13.92 3.26 3.59
C GLY A 11 13.80 1.77 3.20
N ARG A 12 12.80 1.09 3.79
CA ARG A 12 12.53 -0.34 3.52
C ARG A 12 12.38 -0.62 2.02
N LEU A 13 11.60 0.20 1.32
CA LEU A 13 11.36 0.04 -0.11
C LEU A 13 12.64 0.29 -0.93
N GLY A 14 13.38 1.36 -0.64
CA GLY A 14 14.62 1.67 -1.36
C GLY A 14 15.64 0.53 -1.28
N ARG A 15 15.88 -0.01 -0.10
CA ARG A 15 16.78 -1.17 0.10
C ARG A 15 16.30 -2.42 -0.63
N ALA A 16 14.99 -2.70 -0.59
CA ALA A 16 14.43 -3.85 -1.30
C ALA A 16 14.61 -3.72 -2.82
N LEU A 17 14.38 -2.51 -3.37
CA LEU A 17 14.54 -2.25 -4.81
C LEU A 17 16.02 -2.28 -5.25
N VAL A 18 16.96 -1.78 -4.44
CA VAL A 18 18.41 -1.92 -4.74
C VAL A 18 18.77 -3.39 -4.93
N SER A 19 18.33 -4.25 -4.02
CA SER A 19 18.60 -5.68 -4.11
C SER A 19 17.93 -6.33 -5.31
N ALA A 20 16.62 -6.10 -5.50
CA ALA A 20 15.81 -6.77 -6.52
C ALA A 20 16.18 -6.35 -7.95
N LEU A 21 16.50 -5.06 -8.16
CA LEU A 21 16.88 -4.52 -9.48
C LEU A 21 18.38 -4.57 -9.73
N ARG A 22 19.21 -4.97 -8.76
CA ARG A 22 20.68 -4.83 -8.81
C ARG A 22 21.11 -3.39 -9.17
N ALA A 23 20.36 -2.43 -8.60
CA ALA A 23 20.57 -1.01 -8.84
C ALA A 23 21.72 -0.47 -7.99
N SER A 24 22.26 0.71 -8.35
CA SER A 24 23.17 1.44 -7.47
C SER A 24 22.41 2.13 -6.34
N GLY A 25 23.01 2.24 -5.17
CA GLY A 25 22.43 2.90 -3.99
C GLY A 25 22.28 1.94 -2.81
N PRO A 26 21.48 2.30 -1.80
CA PRO A 26 20.67 3.52 -1.75
C PRO A 26 21.52 4.80 -1.64
N HIS A 27 21.21 5.80 -2.45
CA HIS A 27 21.86 7.11 -2.41
C HIS A 27 21.13 8.08 -1.47
N GLY A 28 21.83 9.10 -0.98
CA GLY A 28 21.24 10.22 -0.25
C GLY A 28 20.40 11.13 -1.16
N ARG A 29 19.54 11.96 -0.55
CA ARG A 29 18.61 12.86 -1.26
C ARG A 29 19.25 13.90 -2.16
N GLY A 30 20.52 14.22 -1.94
CA GLY A 30 21.31 15.13 -2.78
C GLY A 30 22.02 14.46 -3.97
N TYR A 31 21.66 13.21 -4.30
CA TYR A 31 22.28 12.51 -5.42
C TYR A 31 21.90 13.15 -6.76
N SER A 32 22.90 13.54 -7.54
CA SER A 32 22.72 14.27 -8.81
C SER A 32 22.29 13.40 -10.00
N GLY A 33 22.24 12.09 -9.84
CA GLY A 33 21.95 11.16 -10.94
C GLY A 33 23.18 10.80 -11.78
N ALA A 34 24.40 11.16 -11.37
CA ALA A 34 25.61 10.94 -12.14
C ALA A 34 25.80 9.47 -12.53
N GLY A 35 25.91 9.20 -13.84
CA GLY A 35 26.10 7.87 -14.38
C GLY A 35 24.85 6.98 -14.42
N ALA A 36 23.68 7.49 -14.06
CA ALA A 36 22.43 6.75 -14.13
C ALA A 36 21.61 7.14 -15.38
N ASP A 37 20.96 6.15 -16.01
CA ASP A 37 19.93 6.36 -17.03
C ASP A 37 18.56 6.61 -16.40
N VAL A 38 18.35 6.06 -15.18
CA VAL A 38 17.10 6.13 -14.42
C VAL A 38 17.44 6.39 -12.96
N VAL A 39 16.79 7.38 -12.36
CA VAL A 39 16.82 7.65 -10.91
C VAL A 39 15.43 7.38 -10.33
N LEU A 40 15.33 6.48 -9.35
CA LEU A 40 14.07 6.16 -8.69
C LEU A 40 14.09 6.65 -7.23
N LEU A 41 13.19 7.58 -6.91
CA LEU A 41 13.08 8.24 -5.61
C LEU A 41 12.18 7.40 -4.69
N CYS A 42 12.78 6.86 -3.62
CA CYS A 42 12.13 6.07 -2.57
C CYS A 42 12.18 6.83 -1.23
N VAL A 43 11.87 8.10 -1.27
CA VAL A 43 11.86 9.04 -0.13
C VAL A 43 10.41 9.29 0.32
N PRO A 44 10.18 9.85 1.53
CA PRO A 44 8.85 10.31 1.94
C PRO A 44 8.25 11.29 0.92
N ASP A 45 6.92 11.27 0.76
CA ASP A 45 6.21 12.05 -0.25
C ASP A 45 6.55 13.55 -0.20
N ALA A 46 6.63 14.12 1.00
CA ALA A 46 7.00 15.54 1.21
C ALA A 46 8.43 15.89 0.74
N GLU A 47 9.26 14.90 0.48
CA GLU A 47 10.66 15.08 0.10
C GLU A 47 10.93 14.81 -1.39
N ILE A 48 9.92 14.31 -2.13
CA ILE A 48 10.06 13.91 -3.53
C ILE A 48 10.51 15.11 -4.38
N ALA A 49 9.85 16.27 -4.26
CA ALA A 49 10.17 17.45 -5.03
C ALA A 49 11.62 17.92 -4.80
N ALA A 50 12.06 17.95 -3.55
CA ALA A 50 13.43 18.36 -3.20
C ALA A 50 14.48 17.35 -3.70
N ALA A 51 14.19 16.06 -3.61
CA ALA A 51 15.07 15.01 -4.13
C ALA A 51 15.15 15.05 -5.66
N ALA A 52 14.03 15.30 -6.35
CA ALA A 52 14.00 15.46 -7.80
C ALA A 52 14.81 16.69 -8.26
N ALA A 53 14.71 17.81 -7.55
CA ALA A 53 15.47 19.02 -7.85
C ALA A 53 16.99 18.87 -7.71
N ALA A 54 17.47 17.88 -6.95
CA ALA A 54 18.89 17.57 -6.82
C ALA A 54 19.43 16.74 -8.00
N VAL A 55 18.56 16.11 -8.79
CA VAL A 55 18.97 15.30 -9.95
C VAL A 55 19.26 16.20 -11.14
N ASP A 56 20.44 16.04 -11.76
CA ASP A 56 20.79 16.73 -12.99
C ASP A 56 19.87 16.34 -14.15
N ARG A 57 19.76 17.19 -15.17
CA ARG A 57 19.02 16.84 -16.39
C ARG A 57 19.71 15.72 -17.15
N GLY A 58 18.91 14.80 -17.68
CA GLY A 58 19.39 13.68 -18.50
C GLY A 58 18.76 12.36 -18.13
N PRO A 59 18.87 11.88 -16.87
CA PRO A 59 18.17 10.67 -16.44
C PRO A 59 16.64 10.80 -16.53
N LEU A 60 15.95 9.68 -16.70
CA LEU A 60 14.55 9.56 -16.35
C LEU A 60 14.42 9.56 -14.81
N VAL A 61 13.50 10.34 -14.28
CA VAL A 61 13.26 10.39 -12.83
C VAL A 61 11.90 9.78 -12.48
N GLY A 62 11.90 8.87 -11.56
CA GLY A 62 10.66 8.25 -11.06
C GLY A 62 10.53 8.37 -9.56
N HIS A 63 9.30 8.22 -9.04
CA HIS A 63 9.02 8.06 -7.62
C HIS A 63 8.15 6.84 -7.32
N CYS A 64 8.16 6.40 -6.05
CA CYS A 64 7.37 5.26 -5.59
C CYS A 64 6.15 5.65 -4.76
N SER A 65 5.74 6.92 -4.73
CA SER A 65 4.52 7.36 -4.04
C SER A 65 3.27 6.86 -4.75
N GLY A 66 2.28 6.43 -3.96
CA GLY A 66 0.97 6.06 -4.48
C GLY A 66 0.04 7.26 -4.68
N ALA A 67 0.24 8.35 -3.93
CA ALA A 67 -0.64 9.51 -3.92
C ALA A 67 -0.10 10.73 -4.67
N THR A 68 1.23 10.88 -4.74
CA THR A 68 1.88 12.06 -5.35
C THR A 68 1.79 11.99 -6.86
N GLY A 69 1.41 13.10 -7.49
CA GLY A 69 1.40 13.27 -8.95
C GLY A 69 2.80 13.42 -9.55
N LEU A 70 2.87 13.47 -10.87
CA LEU A 70 4.13 13.56 -11.61
C LEU A 70 4.66 14.99 -11.76
N ASP A 71 3.85 16.00 -11.51
CA ASP A 71 4.18 17.42 -11.61
C ASP A 71 5.34 17.81 -10.70
N VAL A 72 5.45 17.19 -9.52
CA VAL A 72 6.54 17.42 -8.56
C VAL A 72 7.92 17.01 -9.09
N LEU A 73 7.97 16.21 -10.15
CA LEU A 73 9.21 15.78 -10.80
C LEU A 73 9.66 16.72 -11.93
N ALA A 74 8.87 17.75 -12.24
CA ALA A 74 9.25 18.72 -13.28
C ALA A 74 10.61 19.38 -12.93
N PRO A 75 11.50 19.60 -13.90
CA PRO A 75 11.32 19.50 -15.35
C PRO A 75 11.83 18.20 -15.98
N HIS A 76 11.88 17.09 -15.23
CA HIS A 76 12.38 15.81 -15.75
C HIS A 76 11.34 15.11 -16.62
N GLU A 77 11.81 14.29 -17.54
CA GLU A 77 10.98 13.23 -18.12
C GLU A 77 10.77 12.18 -17.03
N ALA A 78 9.49 11.96 -16.63
CA ALA A 78 9.19 11.36 -15.34
C ALA A 78 8.21 10.19 -15.41
N PHE A 79 8.29 9.34 -14.38
CA PHE A 79 7.34 8.26 -14.18
C PHE A 79 7.04 8.02 -12.68
N ALA A 80 5.92 7.37 -12.41
CA ALA A 80 5.61 6.78 -11.11
C ALA A 80 5.63 5.26 -11.21
N LEU A 81 6.07 4.60 -10.14
CA LEU A 81 6.10 3.15 -9.99
C LEU A 81 5.79 2.83 -8.53
N HIS A 82 4.51 2.56 -8.22
CA HIS A 82 4.07 2.26 -6.86
C HIS A 82 3.74 0.78 -6.70
N PRO A 83 4.59 -0.01 -6.01
CA PRO A 83 4.27 -1.39 -5.64
C PRO A 83 3.07 -1.43 -4.68
N LEU A 84 1.96 -2.04 -5.11
CA LEU A 84 0.76 -2.20 -4.29
C LEU A 84 0.95 -3.39 -3.34
N MET A 85 1.74 -3.19 -2.31
CA MET A 85 2.09 -4.23 -1.35
C MET A 85 2.66 -3.66 -0.04
N THR A 86 2.71 -4.48 0.98
CA THR A 86 3.40 -4.15 2.23
C THR A 86 4.88 -4.53 2.14
N VAL A 87 5.77 -3.56 2.40
CA VAL A 87 7.21 -3.79 2.52
C VAL A 87 7.59 -3.85 3.99
N THR A 88 8.02 -5.02 4.45
CA THR A 88 8.38 -5.26 5.85
C THR A 88 9.86 -5.02 6.13
N HIS A 89 10.27 -5.10 7.39
CA HIS A 89 11.69 -5.08 7.75
C HIS A 89 12.47 -6.32 7.26
N ALA A 90 11.78 -7.43 7.01
CA ALA A 90 12.36 -8.65 6.45
C ALA A 90 12.62 -8.56 4.93
N GLY A 91 12.21 -7.45 4.30
CA GLY A 91 12.31 -7.24 2.86
C GLY A 91 10.95 -7.30 2.17
N ALA A 92 10.97 -7.44 0.84
CA ALA A 92 9.80 -7.54 -0.01
C ALA A 92 9.98 -8.64 -1.06
N ASP A 93 8.96 -9.45 -1.23
CA ASP A 93 8.78 -10.27 -2.43
C ASP A 93 7.79 -9.55 -3.34
N PHE A 94 8.28 -8.99 -4.43
CA PHE A 94 7.47 -8.22 -5.37
C PHE A 94 6.63 -9.10 -6.30
N ALA A 95 6.91 -10.40 -6.36
CA ALA A 95 6.29 -11.31 -7.34
C ALA A 95 4.76 -11.34 -7.19
N GLY A 96 4.05 -11.11 -8.28
CA GLY A 96 2.59 -11.14 -8.35
C GLY A 96 1.88 -9.90 -7.79
N ALA A 97 2.59 -8.99 -7.10
CA ALA A 97 1.97 -7.75 -6.60
C ALA A 97 1.51 -6.85 -7.74
N GLY A 98 0.42 -6.09 -7.53
CA GLY A 98 0.05 -5.00 -8.43
C GLY A 98 1.12 -3.89 -8.41
N CYS A 99 1.26 -3.17 -9.52
CA CYS A 99 2.16 -2.04 -9.61
C CYS A 99 1.48 -0.91 -10.38
N ALA A 100 1.07 0.14 -9.67
CA ALA A 100 0.51 1.31 -10.31
C ALA A 100 1.63 2.12 -10.98
N ILE A 101 1.46 2.39 -12.29
CA ILE A 101 2.40 3.16 -13.08
C ILE A 101 1.71 4.35 -13.74
N GLY A 102 2.49 5.38 -14.04
CA GLY A 102 2.09 6.53 -14.84
C GLY A 102 3.34 7.25 -15.31
N ALA A 103 3.25 8.07 -16.33
CA ALA A 103 4.43 8.76 -16.86
C ALA A 103 4.07 10.02 -17.65
N THR A 104 5.03 10.92 -17.80
CA THR A 104 4.89 12.14 -18.60
C THR A 104 5.08 11.90 -20.11
N THR A 105 5.68 10.77 -20.49
CA THR A 105 5.93 10.40 -21.90
C THR A 105 5.77 8.90 -22.12
N PRO A 106 5.49 8.45 -23.36
CA PRO A 106 5.46 7.02 -23.69
C PRO A 106 6.78 6.28 -23.39
N ARG A 107 7.92 6.95 -23.55
CA ARG A 107 9.23 6.37 -23.23
C ARG A 107 9.39 6.11 -21.73
N ALA A 108 8.97 7.06 -20.90
CA ALA A 108 9.03 6.91 -19.44
C ALA A 108 8.04 5.84 -18.96
N LEU A 109 6.85 5.75 -19.59
CA LEU A 109 5.87 4.71 -19.27
C LEU A 109 6.40 3.30 -19.60
N ASP A 110 7.06 3.13 -20.75
CA ASP A 110 7.69 1.85 -21.12
C ASP A 110 8.77 1.45 -20.08
N VAL A 111 9.55 2.42 -19.57
CA VAL A 111 10.53 2.15 -18.51
C VAL A 111 9.86 1.75 -17.21
N ALA A 112 8.83 2.45 -16.77
CA ALA A 112 8.06 2.08 -15.57
C ALA A 112 7.49 0.66 -15.68
N ARG A 113 6.88 0.34 -16.83
CA ARG A 113 6.33 -0.99 -17.12
C ARG A 113 7.39 -2.09 -17.06
N ARG A 114 8.54 -1.87 -17.70
CA ARG A 114 9.66 -2.83 -17.69
C ARG A 114 10.24 -3.04 -16.29
N LEU A 115 10.36 -1.99 -15.49
CA LEU A 115 10.81 -2.10 -14.10
C LEU A 115 9.83 -2.92 -13.26
N GLY A 116 8.52 -2.66 -13.39
CA GLY A 116 7.50 -3.44 -12.72
C GLY A 116 7.56 -4.93 -13.11
N LEU A 117 7.67 -5.24 -14.40
CA LEU A 117 7.79 -6.62 -14.90
C LEU A 117 9.10 -7.28 -14.45
N ALA A 118 10.21 -6.55 -14.43
CA ALA A 118 11.51 -7.08 -13.96
C ALA A 118 11.48 -7.46 -12.48
N LEU A 119 10.61 -6.81 -11.69
CA LEU A 119 10.34 -7.16 -10.29
C LEU A 119 9.31 -8.29 -10.13
N GLY A 120 8.78 -8.83 -11.23
CA GLY A 120 7.74 -9.86 -11.21
C GLY A 120 6.35 -9.34 -10.86
N MET A 121 6.17 -8.01 -10.83
CA MET A 121 4.88 -7.38 -10.54
C MET A 121 3.95 -7.38 -11.77
N ARG A 122 2.69 -6.98 -11.55
CA ARG A 122 1.66 -6.78 -12.57
C ARG A 122 1.39 -5.29 -12.76
N PRO A 123 2.09 -4.59 -13.71
CA PRO A 123 1.89 -3.17 -13.93
C PRO A 123 0.51 -2.86 -14.50
N PHE A 124 -0.14 -1.83 -13.96
CA PHE A 124 -1.35 -1.22 -14.47
C PHE A 124 -1.23 0.30 -14.44
N GLU A 125 -1.82 0.96 -15.41
CA GLU A 125 -1.78 2.41 -15.52
C GLU A 125 -2.83 3.06 -14.63
N ILE A 126 -2.46 4.20 -14.03
CA ILE A 126 -3.37 5.05 -13.27
C ILE A 126 -3.13 6.51 -13.65
N ALA A 127 -4.21 7.24 -13.88
CA ALA A 127 -4.15 8.67 -14.15
C ALA A 127 -3.78 9.44 -12.88
N ASP A 128 -3.13 10.60 -13.04
CA ASP A 128 -2.67 11.38 -11.88
C ASP A 128 -3.85 11.88 -11.01
N GLU A 129 -4.98 12.21 -11.63
CA GLU A 129 -6.21 12.61 -10.93
C GLU A 129 -6.81 11.49 -10.05
N ASP A 130 -6.55 10.23 -10.37
CA ASP A 130 -7.08 9.07 -9.64
C ASP A 130 -6.16 8.57 -8.52
N ARG A 131 -4.92 9.07 -8.44
CA ARG A 131 -3.90 8.57 -7.49
C ARG A 131 -4.34 8.65 -6.05
N VAL A 132 -4.97 9.75 -5.65
CA VAL A 132 -5.39 9.94 -4.25
C VAL A 132 -6.47 8.92 -3.87
N ALA A 133 -7.46 8.70 -4.73
CA ALA A 133 -8.50 7.68 -4.51
C ALA A 133 -7.92 6.27 -4.48
N TYR A 134 -7.04 5.95 -5.43
CA TYR A 134 -6.30 4.69 -5.46
C TYR A 134 -5.51 4.45 -4.17
N HIS A 135 -4.75 5.45 -3.71
CA HIS A 135 -3.94 5.31 -2.51
C HIS A 135 -4.79 5.21 -1.23
N ALA A 136 -5.94 5.90 -1.19
CA ALA A 136 -6.92 5.74 -0.12
C ALA A 136 -7.45 4.29 -0.06
N ALA A 137 -7.80 3.69 -1.21
CA ALA A 137 -8.21 2.29 -1.27
C ALA A 137 -7.10 1.33 -0.81
N ALA A 138 -5.84 1.58 -1.21
CA ALA A 138 -4.69 0.81 -0.73
C ALA A 138 -4.50 0.90 0.80
N SER A 139 -4.70 2.09 1.36
CA SER A 139 -4.65 2.32 2.81
C SER A 139 -5.78 1.59 3.55
N MET A 140 -6.98 1.57 2.99
CA MET A 140 -8.10 0.80 3.54
C MET A 140 -7.79 -0.70 3.54
N ALA A 141 -7.31 -1.23 2.42
CA ALA A 141 -7.02 -2.66 2.28
C ALA A 141 -5.83 -3.14 3.13
N SER A 142 -4.95 -2.25 3.58
CA SER A 142 -3.75 -2.58 4.34
C SER A 142 -3.76 -1.96 5.75
N ASN A 143 -3.63 -0.64 5.85
CA ASN A 143 -3.44 0.00 7.14
C ASN A 143 -4.68 -0.10 8.04
N PHE A 144 -5.87 0.09 7.47
CA PHE A 144 -7.12 -0.01 8.25
C PHE A 144 -7.44 -1.46 8.62
N LEU A 145 -7.06 -2.43 7.78
CA LEU A 145 -7.15 -3.84 8.18
C LEU A 145 -6.31 -4.11 9.43
N VAL A 146 -5.05 -3.65 9.48
CA VAL A 146 -4.21 -3.79 10.69
C VAL A 146 -4.84 -3.11 11.90
N THR A 147 -5.42 -1.93 11.73
CA THR A 147 -6.10 -1.19 12.80
C THR A 147 -7.31 -1.96 13.32
N LEU A 148 -8.13 -2.50 12.42
CA LEU A 148 -9.30 -3.32 12.78
C LEU A 148 -8.88 -4.58 13.55
N GLU A 149 -7.88 -5.30 13.05
CA GLU A 149 -7.39 -6.52 13.72
C GLU A 149 -6.74 -6.22 15.08
N SER A 150 -6.12 -5.05 15.23
CA SER A 150 -5.61 -4.60 16.53
C SER A 150 -6.74 -4.31 17.51
N ALA A 151 -7.85 -3.74 17.06
CA ALA A 151 -9.04 -3.53 17.88
C ALA A 151 -9.69 -4.87 18.27
N ALA A 152 -9.87 -5.79 17.32
CA ALA A 152 -10.38 -7.13 17.56
C ALA A 152 -9.54 -7.91 18.58
N ALA A 153 -8.21 -7.84 18.47
CA ALA A 153 -7.29 -8.48 19.41
C ALA A 153 -7.42 -7.91 20.84
N ARG A 154 -7.68 -6.60 20.98
CA ARG A 154 -7.91 -5.98 22.30
C ARG A 154 -9.20 -6.48 22.93
N VAL A 155 -10.30 -6.56 22.17
CA VAL A 155 -11.56 -7.13 22.66
C VAL A 155 -11.36 -8.60 23.06
N ALA A 156 -10.74 -9.42 22.20
CA ALA A 156 -10.46 -10.83 22.45
C ALA A 156 -9.62 -11.05 23.72
N ALA A 157 -8.62 -10.20 23.96
CA ALA A 157 -7.76 -10.27 25.15
C ALA A 157 -8.56 -10.10 26.45
N THR A 158 -9.68 -9.36 26.46
CA THR A 158 -10.56 -9.25 27.65
C THR A 158 -11.27 -10.55 27.99
N ALA A 159 -11.36 -11.48 27.04
CA ALA A 159 -11.89 -12.82 27.22
C ALA A 159 -10.78 -13.89 27.37
N GLY A 160 -9.52 -13.47 27.52
CA GLY A 160 -8.37 -14.39 27.66
C GLY A 160 -7.94 -15.03 26.34
N VAL A 161 -8.40 -14.53 25.18
CA VAL A 161 -8.06 -15.05 23.86
C VAL A 161 -6.86 -14.28 23.29
N GLU A 162 -5.80 -15.01 22.98
CA GLU A 162 -4.58 -14.43 22.40
C GLU A 162 -4.76 -14.09 20.92
N ARG A 163 -4.09 -13.03 20.47
CA ARG A 163 -4.09 -12.60 19.05
C ARG A 163 -3.80 -13.76 18.07
N ALA A 164 -2.90 -14.68 18.45
CA ALA A 164 -2.55 -15.82 17.61
C ALA A 164 -3.76 -16.68 17.23
N MET A 165 -4.79 -16.74 18.09
CA MET A 165 -6.02 -17.50 17.83
C MET A 165 -6.91 -16.85 16.78
N LEU A 166 -6.80 -15.55 16.55
CA LEU A 166 -7.55 -14.82 15.51
C LEU A 166 -6.92 -14.96 14.11
N VAL A 167 -5.61 -15.25 14.02
CA VAL A 167 -4.90 -15.30 12.74
C VAL A 167 -5.49 -16.27 11.72
N PRO A 168 -5.88 -17.52 12.08
CA PRO A 168 -6.52 -18.43 11.13
C PRO A 168 -7.85 -17.91 10.61
N LEU A 169 -8.66 -17.28 11.48
CA LEU A 169 -9.94 -16.68 11.10
C LEU A 169 -9.72 -15.53 10.11
N LEU A 170 -8.79 -14.59 10.42
CA LEU A 170 -8.46 -13.49 9.53
C LEU A 170 -8.04 -13.96 8.14
N ARG A 171 -7.14 -14.94 8.07
CA ARG A 171 -6.67 -15.50 6.78
C ARG A 171 -7.81 -16.09 5.98
N ALA A 172 -8.64 -16.92 6.60
CA ALA A 172 -9.80 -17.53 5.95
C ALA A 172 -10.79 -16.47 5.44
N THR A 173 -11.01 -15.39 6.21
CA THR A 173 -11.88 -14.27 5.80
C THR A 173 -11.34 -13.57 4.56
N VAL A 174 -10.03 -13.26 4.54
CA VAL A 174 -9.38 -12.60 3.38
C VAL A 174 -9.42 -13.51 2.15
N ASP A 175 -9.14 -14.81 2.32
CA ASP A 175 -9.17 -15.79 1.23
C ASP A 175 -10.59 -15.96 0.66
N ALA A 176 -11.62 -16.00 1.51
CA ALA A 176 -13.01 -16.07 1.09
C ALA A 176 -13.42 -14.80 0.33
N TRP A 177 -13.09 -13.62 0.84
CA TRP A 177 -13.36 -12.36 0.15
C TRP A 177 -12.66 -12.28 -1.21
N ALA A 178 -11.44 -12.78 -1.32
CA ALA A 178 -10.71 -12.77 -2.60
C ALA A 178 -11.39 -13.61 -3.70
N VAL A 179 -12.19 -14.61 -3.32
CA VAL A 179 -12.91 -15.50 -4.24
C VAL A 179 -14.35 -15.05 -4.47
N GLU A 180 -15.07 -14.69 -3.41
CA GLU A 180 -16.52 -14.50 -3.39
C GLU A 180 -16.93 -13.02 -3.28
N GLY A 181 -15.98 -12.11 -2.99
CA GLY A 181 -16.29 -10.70 -2.75
C GLY A 181 -17.23 -10.54 -1.55
N ASP A 182 -18.21 -9.64 -1.68
CA ASP A 182 -19.16 -9.32 -0.61
C ASP A 182 -20.05 -10.51 -0.22
N ALA A 183 -20.22 -11.50 -1.10
CA ALA A 183 -20.99 -12.72 -0.81
C ALA A 183 -20.34 -13.59 0.28
N SER A 184 -19.05 -13.40 0.57
CA SER A 184 -18.35 -14.07 1.68
C SER A 184 -18.80 -13.57 3.07
N LEU A 185 -19.56 -12.47 3.13
CA LEU A 185 -19.98 -11.86 4.38
C LEU A 185 -20.97 -12.74 5.13
N THR A 186 -20.69 -13.03 6.39
CA THR A 186 -21.50 -13.88 7.27
C THR A 186 -21.66 -13.24 8.65
N GLY A 187 -22.36 -13.93 9.55
CA GLY A 187 -22.44 -13.52 10.95
C GLY A 187 -23.80 -12.92 11.36
N PRO A 188 -23.92 -12.43 12.61
CA PRO A 188 -25.20 -12.02 13.17
C PRO A 188 -25.80 -10.80 12.47
N ILE A 189 -24.97 -9.85 12.02
CA ILE A 189 -25.45 -8.64 11.34
C ILE A 189 -26.15 -9.02 10.03
N VAL A 190 -25.51 -9.85 9.20
CA VAL A 190 -26.07 -10.32 7.92
C VAL A 190 -27.38 -11.09 8.11
N ARG A 191 -27.48 -11.85 9.21
CA ARG A 191 -28.70 -12.61 9.54
C ARG A 191 -29.79 -11.79 10.24
N GLY A 192 -29.56 -10.51 10.51
CA GLY A 192 -30.50 -9.66 11.25
C GLY A 192 -30.65 -10.04 12.73
N ASP A 193 -29.64 -10.69 13.34
CA ASP A 193 -29.69 -11.10 14.76
C ASP A 193 -29.31 -9.91 15.66
N GLU A 194 -30.23 -8.96 15.76
CA GLU A 194 -30.06 -7.74 16.56
C GLU A 194 -29.84 -8.01 18.05
N ALA A 195 -30.39 -9.14 18.57
CA ALA A 195 -30.18 -9.52 19.97
C ALA A 195 -28.70 -9.86 20.23
N THR A 196 -28.04 -10.54 19.32
CA THR A 196 -26.61 -10.83 19.41
C THR A 196 -25.78 -9.53 19.23
N VAL A 197 -26.14 -8.65 18.28
CA VAL A 197 -25.47 -7.37 18.09
C VAL A 197 -25.56 -6.50 19.36
N ALA A 198 -26.73 -6.45 20.01
CA ALA A 198 -26.91 -5.73 21.27
C ALA A 198 -26.01 -6.27 22.39
N ARG A 199 -25.87 -7.60 22.51
CA ARG A 199 -24.94 -8.23 23.46
C ARG A 199 -23.47 -7.91 23.16
N HIS A 200 -23.08 -7.86 21.88
CA HIS A 200 -21.73 -7.43 21.50
C HIS A 200 -21.48 -6.00 21.94
N ARG A 201 -22.40 -5.08 21.67
CA ARG A 201 -22.29 -3.66 22.07
C ARG A 201 -22.17 -3.53 23.59
N GLN A 202 -22.98 -4.27 24.36
CA GLN A 202 -22.89 -4.29 25.81
C GLN A 202 -21.50 -4.75 26.28
N ALA A 203 -21.00 -5.88 25.77
CA ALA A 203 -19.70 -6.41 26.15
C ALA A 203 -18.54 -5.45 25.81
N ILE A 204 -18.61 -4.76 24.68
CA ILE A 204 -17.65 -3.74 24.28
C ILE A 204 -17.71 -2.52 25.22
N THR A 205 -18.92 -2.04 25.52
CA THR A 205 -19.14 -0.93 26.47
C THR A 205 -18.54 -1.23 27.83
N GLU A 206 -18.69 -2.46 28.32
CA GLU A 206 -18.19 -2.87 29.63
C GLU A 206 -16.67 -3.10 29.66
N ARG A 207 -16.05 -3.54 28.56
CA ARG A 207 -14.67 -4.05 28.55
C ARG A 207 -13.67 -3.20 27.78
N THR A 208 -14.14 -2.53 26.74
CA THR A 208 -13.32 -1.70 25.82
C THR A 208 -14.14 -0.53 25.27
N PRO A 209 -14.68 0.35 26.14
CA PRO A 209 -15.65 1.38 25.78
C PRO A 209 -15.16 2.31 24.65
N GLU A 210 -13.85 2.55 24.56
CA GLU A 210 -13.25 3.37 23.52
C GLU A 210 -13.33 2.76 22.10
N LEU A 211 -13.73 1.50 21.97
CA LEU A 211 -13.94 0.82 20.68
C LEU A 211 -15.40 0.77 20.25
N LEU A 212 -16.34 1.28 21.08
CA LEU A 212 -17.77 1.19 20.78
C LEU A 212 -18.14 1.92 19.49
N ASP A 213 -17.66 3.15 19.31
CA ASP A 213 -17.94 3.95 18.10
C ASP A 213 -17.40 3.24 16.85
N LEU A 214 -16.21 2.66 16.91
CA LEU A 214 -15.66 1.87 15.80
C LEU A 214 -16.54 0.66 15.48
N TYR A 215 -16.99 -0.07 16.50
CA TYR A 215 -17.88 -1.21 16.31
C TYR A 215 -19.21 -0.80 15.66
N ASP A 216 -19.83 0.27 16.13
CA ASP A 216 -21.12 0.74 15.63
C ASP A 216 -21.02 1.19 14.15
N VAL A 217 -20.00 1.97 13.80
CA VAL A 217 -19.75 2.39 12.40
C VAL A 217 -19.54 1.17 11.48
N LEU A 218 -18.77 0.19 11.93
CA LEU A 218 -18.55 -1.03 11.15
C LEU A 218 -19.79 -1.90 11.04
N ALA A 219 -20.61 -1.98 12.11
CA ALA A 219 -21.88 -2.71 12.08
C ALA A 219 -22.85 -2.10 11.07
N ASP A 220 -22.94 -0.77 11.00
CA ASP A 220 -23.78 -0.06 10.03
C ASP A 220 -23.26 -0.24 8.60
N ALA A 221 -21.94 -0.12 8.38
CA ALA A 221 -21.33 -0.39 7.10
C ALA A 221 -21.56 -1.85 6.65
N THR A 222 -21.47 -2.81 7.57
CA THR A 222 -21.76 -4.23 7.29
C THR A 222 -23.20 -4.46 6.86
N ARG A 223 -24.17 -3.78 7.49
CA ARG A 223 -25.59 -3.82 7.05
C ARG A 223 -25.77 -3.31 5.62
N ALA A 224 -25.06 -2.21 5.28
CA ALA A 224 -25.13 -1.63 3.94
C ALA A 224 -24.53 -2.54 2.87
N VAL A 225 -23.47 -3.29 3.18
CA VAL A 225 -22.89 -4.30 2.25
C VAL A 225 -23.78 -5.51 2.10
N ALA A 226 -24.52 -5.89 3.16
CA ALA A 226 -25.39 -7.07 3.17
C ALA A 226 -26.77 -6.84 2.53
N ALA A 227 -27.16 -5.59 2.22
CA ALA A 227 -28.45 -5.19 1.66
C ALA A 227 -28.49 -5.37 0.13
#